data_37e39f8a62ee2ac5890a055a1962dca5
#
_entry.id   37e39f8a62ee2ac5890a055a1962dca5
#
_cell.length_a   1.000
_cell.length_b   1.000
_cell.length_c   1.000
_cell.angle_alpha   90.00
_cell.angle_beta   90.00
_cell.angle_gamma   90.00
#
_symmetry.space_group_name_H-M   'P 1'
#
loop_
_entity.id
_entity.type
_entity.pdbx_description
1 polymer ?
#
loop_
_entity_poly.entity_id
_entity_poly.type
_entity_poly.pdbx_seq_one_letter_code
_entity_poly.pdbx_strand_id
1 'polypeptide(L)'
;VSVRDFGRGIPIGKVVDVVSKMNTGGKYDTRAFKKSVGLNGVGTKAVNALSSNFIVASTRDGKTKSAEFKLGVLSDEKLDDTEDKNGTFVKFKPDQSIFKNYRYRIEYVEKMIKFYVYLNPGLTIKLNGNKFKSEFGLKDLIEDQSNVQDFLYPIIHLVGNDIEIAIT
;
A
#
# COMPACT_ATOMS: atom_id res chain seq x y z
N VAL A 1 2.94 0.44 13.13
CA VAL A 1 2.44 -0.24 11.93
C VAL A 1 3.61 -0.73 11.11
N SER A 2 3.49 -1.90 10.51
CA SER A 2 4.44 -2.39 9.51
C SER A 2 3.68 -2.94 8.30
N VAL A 3 4.24 -2.71 7.11
CA VAL A 3 3.68 -3.19 5.85
C VAL A 3 4.82 -3.77 5.02
N ARG A 4 4.62 -4.94 4.43
CA ARG A 4 5.55 -5.56 3.48
C ARG A 4 4.80 -5.90 2.19
N ASP A 5 5.36 -5.55 1.05
CA ASP A 5 4.97 -6.06 -0.25
C ASP A 5 6.03 -7.02 -0.83
N PHE A 6 5.63 -7.77 -1.83
CA PHE A 6 6.48 -8.70 -2.58
C PHE A 6 6.52 -8.31 -4.06
N GLY A 7 6.45 -7.02 -4.34
CA GLY A 7 6.63 -6.45 -5.65
C GLY A 7 8.09 -6.40 -6.09
N ARG A 8 8.36 -5.57 -7.09
CA ARG A 8 9.74 -5.45 -7.65
C ARG A 8 10.72 -4.69 -6.76
N GLY A 9 10.28 -4.10 -5.66
CA GLY A 9 11.09 -3.24 -4.79
C GLY A 9 11.36 -1.85 -5.41
N ILE A 10 11.72 -0.89 -4.54
CA ILE A 10 12.21 0.43 -4.93
C ILE A 10 13.63 0.27 -5.48
N PRO A 11 14.04 0.97 -6.56
CA PRO A 11 15.42 0.97 -7.01
C PRO A 11 16.37 1.34 -5.86
N ILE A 12 17.41 0.54 -5.64
CA ILE A 12 18.32 0.60 -4.46
C ILE A 12 18.86 2.02 -4.23
N GLY A 13 19.31 2.71 -5.28
CA GLY A 13 19.83 4.09 -5.19
C GLY A 13 18.75 5.17 -4.97
N LYS A 14 17.46 4.80 -4.88
CA LYS A 14 16.35 5.74 -4.71
C LYS A 14 15.56 5.56 -3.41
N VAL A 15 15.92 4.59 -2.59
CA VAL A 15 15.16 4.23 -1.37
C VAL A 15 15.00 5.43 -0.43
N VAL A 16 16.07 6.14 -0.14
CA VAL A 16 16.07 7.35 0.71
C VAL A 16 15.26 8.48 0.06
N ASP A 17 15.53 8.77 -1.20
CA ASP A 17 14.87 9.87 -1.91
C ASP A 17 13.35 9.70 -1.99
N VAL A 18 12.88 8.48 -2.29
CA VAL A 18 11.44 8.18 -2.45
C VAL A 18 10.65 8.45 -1.17
N VAL A 19 11.24 8.34 0.01
CA VAL A 19 10.56 8.55 1.29
C VAL A 19 10.87 9.89 1.97
N SER A 20 11.82 10.69 1.41
CA SER A 20 12.24 11.95 2.03
C SER A 20 12.15 13.18 1.13
N LYS A 21 12.30 13.03 -0.20
CA LYS A 21 12.32 14.16 -1.13
C LYS A 21 11.03 14.26 -1.94
N MET A 22 10.54 15.48 -2.14
CA MET A 22 9.36 15.76 -2.98
C MET A 22 9.64 15.39 -4.45
N ASN A 23 8.59 15.02 -5.18
CA ASN A 23 8.64 14.75 -6.64
C ASN A 23 9.61 13.63 -7.07
N THR A 24 9.88 12.66 -6.21
CA THR A 24 10.78 11.51 -6.50
C THR A 24 10.03 10.22 -6.81
N GLY A 25 8.71 10.28 -6.99
CA GLY A 25 7.88 9.11 -7.28
C GLY A 25 8.10 8.58 -8.70
N GLY A 26 8.29 7.26 -8.87
CA GLY A 26 8.38 6.60 -10.19
C GLY A 26 7.05 6.52 -10.95
N LYS A 27 5.95 7.00 -10.39
CA LYS A 27 4.61 6.93 -10.97
C LYS A 27 4.36 7.94 -12.11
N TYR A 28 5.28 8.85 -12.35
CA TYR A 28 5.29 9.72 -13.54
C TYR A 28 5.68 8.97 -14.81
N ASP A 29 6.31 7.80 -14.73
CA ASP A 29 6.57 6.96 -15.89
C ASP A 29 5.33 6.11 -16.21
N THR A 30 4.52 6.58 -17.16
CA THR A 30 3.30 5.92 -17.62
C THR A 30 3.54 4.54 -18.24
N ARG A 31 4.78 4.26 -18.68
CA ARG A 31 5.18 2.94 -19.18
C ARG A 31 5.31 1.91 -18.05
N ALA A 32 5.70 2.38 -16.86
CA ALA A 32 5.86 1.55 -15.67
C ALA A 32 4.56 1.40 -14.87
N PHE A 33 3.68 2.41 -14.93
CA PHE A 33 2.44 2.47 -14.15
C PHE A 33 1.27 2.96 -15.01
N LYS A 34 0.56 2.04 -15.65
CA LYS A 34 -0.58 2.36 -16.53
C LYS A 34 -1.76 3.00 -15.78
N LYS A 35 -2.05 2.54 -14.56
CA LYS A 35 -3.07 3.11 -13.66
C LYS A 35 -2.49 3.13 -12.24
N SER A 36 -2.40 4.27 -11.59
CA SER A 36 -1.93 4.38 -10.21
C SER A 36 -2.56 5.55 -9.48
N VAL A 37 -2.86 5.35 -8.20
CA VAL A 37 -3.29 6.40 -7.27
C VAL A 37 -2.05 7.03 -6.62
N GLY A 38 -2.11 8.32 -6.30
CA GLY A 38 -1.03 9.03 -5.62
C GLY A 38 0.09 9.49 -6.55
N LEU A 39 -0.25 10.31 -7.54
CA LEU A 39 0.68 10.87 -8.54
C LEU A 39 1.78 11.73 -7.93
N ASN A 40 1.48 12.52 -6.89
CA ASN A 40 2.43 13.47 -6.31
C ASN A 40 3.49 12.83 -5.40
N GLY A 41 3.34 11.54 -5.05
CA GLY A 41 4.30 10.81 -4.22
C GLY A 41 4.55 11.43 -2.84
N VAL A 42 3.58 12.13 -2.25
CA VAL A 42 3.73 12.84 -0.97
C VAL A 42 3.35 12.00 0.25
N GLY A 43 2.49 10.99 0.10
CA GLY A 43 1.93 10.22 1.23
C GLY A 43 3.00 9.58 2.12
N THR A 44 3.93 8.82 1.55
CA THR A 44 5.00 8.15 2.32
C THR A 44 5.92 9.16 3.00
N LYS A 45 6.15 10.31 2.38
CA LYS A 45 6.97 11.40 2.94
C LYS A 45 6.30 12.07 4.14
N ALA A 46 4.98 12.26 4.05
CA ALA A 46 4.20 12.75 5.19
C ALA A 46 4.23 11.76 6.36
N VAL A 47 4.06 10.46 6.09
CA VAL A 47 4.19 9.42 7.13
C VAL A 47 5.58 9.46 7.76
N ASN A 48 6.65 9.58 6.97
CA ASN A 48 8.02 9.70 7.48
C ASN A 48 8.18 10.94 8.37
N ALA A 49 7.79 12.12 7.87
CA ALA A 49 7.93 13.38 8.60
C ALA A 49 7.13 13.43 9.92
N LEU A 50 5.99 12.72 9.97
CA LEU A 50 5.09 12.69 11.14
C LEU A 50 5.34 11.49 12.06
N SER A 51 6.45 10.77 11.88
CA SER A 51 6.79 9.58 12.66
C SER A 51 8.00 9.83 13.57
N SER A 52 7.89 9.43 14.84
CA SER A 52 9.02 9.40 15.77
C SER A 52 10.08 8.35 15.37
N ASN A 53 9.67 7.31 14.64
CA ASN A 53 10.54 6.34 14.00
C ASN A 53 9.89 5.86 12.70
N PHE A 54 10.65 5.90 11.62
CA PHE A 54 10.26 5.40 10.30
C PHE A 54 11.40 4.59 9.71
N ILE A 55 11.10 3.38 9.28
CA ILE A 55 12.05 2.47 8.65
C ILE A 55 11.52 2.09 7.29
N VAL A 56 12.36 2.16 6.28
CA VAL A 56 12.11 1.61 4.96
C VAL A 56 13.22 0.64 4.59
N ALA A 57 12.85 -0.51 4.03
CA ALA A 57 13.81 -1.42 3.41
C ALA A 57 13.27 -1.85 2.04
N SER A 58 14.14 -1.87 1.05
CA SER A 58 13.82 -2.37 -0.28
C SER A 58 14.81 -3.44 -0.68
N THR A 59 14.27 -4.61 -1.02
CA THR A 59 15.02 -5.73 -1.58
C THR A 59 14.81 -5.75 -3.08
N ARG A 60 15.90 -5.69 -3.83
CA ARG A 60 15.87 -5.73 -5.29
C ARG A 60 17.21 -6.22 -5.87
N ASP A 61 17.12 -7.15 -6.82
CA ASP A 61 18.24 -7.64 -7.61
C ASP A 61 19.41 -8.15 -6.72
N GLY A 62 19.07 -8.92 -5.65
CA GLY A 62 20.04 -9.53 -4.74
C GLY A 62 20.63 -8.58 -3.69
N LYS A 63 20.07 -7.36 -3.55
CA LYS A 63 20.51 -6.37 -2.56
C LYS A 63 19.35 -5.83 -1.76
N THR A 64 19.59 -5.55 -0.47
CA THR A 64 18.64 -4.84 0.40
C THR A 64 19.26 -3.53 0.86
N LYS A 65 18.59 -2.42 0.51
CA LYS A 65 18.87 -1.09 1.06
C LYS A 65 17.84 -0.79 2.13
N SER A 66 18.29 -0.49 3.35
CA SER A 66 17.46 0.01 4.44
C SER A 66 17.83 1.43 4.82
N ALA A 67 16.87 2.19 5.32
CA ALA A 67 17.08 3.52 5.86
C ALA A 67 16.12 3.75 7.03
N GLU A 68 16.64 4.40 8.08
CA GLU A 68 15.90 4.77 9.28
C GLU A 68 15.85 6.30 9.42
N PHE A 69 14.68 6.79 9.83
CA PHE A 69 14.41 8.22 9.98
C PHE A 69 13.75 8.51 11.32
N LYS A 70 13.98 9.71 11.83
CA LYS A 70 13.28 10.29 12.96
C LYS A 70 12.73 11.67 12.57
N LEU A 71 11.41 11.81 12.59
CA LEU A 71 10.73 13.05 12.18
C LEU A 71 11.17 13.54 10.79
N GLY A 72 11.30 12.61 9.83
CA GLY A 72 11.71 12.92 8.47
C GLY A 72 13.23 13.09 8.25
N VAL A 73 14.02 13.10 9.32
CA VAL A 73 15.49 13.24 9.25
C VAL A 73 16.13 11.85 9.20
N LEU A 74 16.97 11.61 8.19
CA LEU A 74 17.72 10.36 8.05
C LEU A 74 18.67 10.19 9.25
N SER A 75 18.58 9.05 9.95
CA SER A 75 19.39 8.71 11.11
C SER A 75 20.40 7.59 10.83
N ASP A 76 20.05 6.64 9.96
CA ASP A 76 20.92 5.51 9.58
C ASP A 76 20.54 4.98 8.21
N GLU A 77 21.51 4.39 7.51
CA GLU A 77 21.28 3.66 6.28
C GLU A 77 22.26 2.50 6.10
N LYS A 78 21.78 1.41 5.52
CA LYS A 78 22.55 0.22 5.25
C LYS A 78 22.30 -0.33 3.85
N LEU A 79 23.34 -0.99 3.28
CA LEU A 79 23.23 -1.75 2.04
C LEU A 79 23.90 -3.10 2.25
N ASP A 80 23.12 -4.16 2.09
CA ASP A 80 23.59 -5.54 2.28
C ASP A 80 23.22 -6.38 1.04
N ASP A 81 24.03 -7.40 0.74
CA ASP A 81 23.66 -8.45 -0.19
C ASP A 81 22.68 -9.41 0.48
N THR A 82 21.74 -9.99 -0.30
CA THR A 82 20.68 -10.84 0.26
C THR A 82 20.15 -11.83 -0.77
N GLU A 83 19.65 -12.97 -0.28
CA GLU A 83 18.88 -13.95 -1.04
C GLU A 83 17.36 -13.76 -0.91
N ASP A 84 16.93 -12.77 -0.16
CA ASP A 84 15.52 -12.46 0.06
C ASP A 84 14.81 -12.08 -1.27
N LYS A 85 13.52 -12.39 -1.33
CA LYS A 85 12.67 -12.00 -2.46
C LYS A 85 12.52 -10.49 -2.54
N ASN A 86 12.47 -9.99 -3.78
CA ASN A 86 12.19 -8.57 -4.05
C ASN A 86 10.92 -8.10 -3.32
N GLY A 87 10.90 -6.83 -2.97
CA GLY A 87 9.77 -6.21 -2.30
C GLY A 87 10.18 -4.99 -1.49
N THR A 88 9.17 -4.38 -0.83
CA THR A 88 9.39 -3.23 0.04
C THR A 88 8.83 -3.49 1.42
N PHE A 89 9.56 -3.10 2.44
CA PHE A 89 9.11 -3.11 3.82
C PHE A 89 9.12 -1.68 4.36
N VAL A 90 8.02 -1.30 5.02
CA VAL A 90 7.90 -0.02 5.73
C VAL A 90 7.40 -0.30 7.14
N LYS A 91 8.05 0.33 8.12
CA LYS A 91 7.60 0.30 9.51
C LYS A 91 7.63 1.73 10.06
N PHE A 92 6.58 2.12 10.77
CA PHE A 92 6.54 3.46 11.35
C PHE A 92 5.79 3.50 12.68
N LYS A 93 6.15 4.49 13.47
CA LYS A 93 5.49 4.85 14.73
C LYS A 93 5.15 6.35 14.67
N PRO A 94 3.87 6.74 14.70
CA PRO A 94 3.48 8.14 14.73
C PRO A 94 4.12 8.88 15.92
N ASP A 95 4.41 10.16 15.73
CA ASP A 95 4.93 10.99 16.82
C ASP A 95 3.82 11.34 17.80
N GLN A 96 4.05 11.04 19.08
CA GLN A 96 3.07 11.30 20.15
C GLN A 96 2.92 12.79 20.49
N SER A 97 3.90 13.64 20.14
CA SER A 97 3.76 15.07 20.32
C SER A 97 2.74 15.68 19.36
N ILE A 98 2.59 15.07 18.17
CA ILE A 98 1.65 15.46 17.13
C ILE A 98 0.32 14.73 17.30
N PHE A 99 0.38 13.40 17.41
CA PHE A 99 -0.78 12.51 17.48
C PHE A 99 -1.02 12.07 18.94
N LYS A 100 -1.51 12.96 19.77
CA LYS A 100 -1.81 12.69 21.17
C LYS A 100 -2.87 11.59 21.29
N ASN A 101 -2.59 10.57 22.12
CA ASN A 101 -3.55 9.49 22.45
C ASN A 101 -4.15 8.76 21.23
N TYR A 102 -3.41 8.65 20.10
CA TYR A 102 -3.88 7.94 18.93
C TYR A 102 -4.10 6.45 19.21
N ARG A 103 -5.14 5.89 18.58
CA ARG A 103 -5.43 4.46 18.60
C ARG A 103 -5.78 4.01 17.19
N TYR A 104 -5.18 2.90 16.77
CA TYR A 104 -5.60 2.26 15.53
C TYR A 104 -6.90 1.50 15.76
N ARG A 105 -7.91 1.82 15.00
CA ARG A 105 -9.19 1.12 14.99
C ARG A 105 -9.16 0.11 13.86
N ILE A 106 -9.06 -1.17 14.25
CA ILE A 106 -8.83 -2.26 13.31
C ILE A 106 -9.97 -2.41 12.30
N GLU A 107 -11.19 -2.15 12.72
CA GLU A 107 -12.38 -2.19 11.87
C GLU A 107 -12.30 -1.23 10.67
N TYR A 108 -11.68 -0.06 10.84
CA TYR A 108 -11.48 0.88 9.72
C TYR A 108 -10.39 0.39 8.77
N VAL A 109 -9.34 -0.21 9.32
CA VAL A 109 -8.25 -0.79 8.51
C VAL A 109 -8.79 -1.96 7.68
N GLU A 110 -9.58 -2.85 8.30
CA GLU A 110 -10.22 -3.98 7.61
C GLU A 110 -11.15 -3.51 6.49
N LYS A 111 -12.00 -2.51 6.78
CA LYS A 111 -12.89 -1.93 5.78
C LYS A 111 -12.11 -1.37 4.58
N MET A 112 -11.02 -0.64 4.83
CA MET A 112 -10.16 -0.11 3.77
C MET A 112 -9.51 -1.24 2.96
N ILE A 113 -9.00 -2.29 3.62
CA ILE A 113 -8.40 -3.45 2.97
C ILE A 113 -9.41 -4.17 2.07
N LYS A 114 -10.65 -4.34 2.54
CA LYS A 114 -11.73 -4.93 1.73
C LYS A 114 -11.95 -4.14 0.43
N PHE A 115 -12.06 -2.80 0.49
CA PHE A 115 -12.16 -1.98 -0.71
C PHE A 115 -10.96 -2.14 -1.64
N TYR A 116 -9.74 -2.21 -1.09
CA TYR A 116 -8.55 -2.43 -1.91
C TYR A 116 -8.58 -3.76 -2.67
N VAL A 117 -9.01 -4.86 -2.02
CA VAL A 117 -9.06 -6.16 -2.69
C VAL A 117 -10.21 -6.24 -3.70
N TYR A 118 -11.35 -5.56 -3.46
CA TYR A 118 -12.44 -5.47 -4.44
C TYR A 118 -12.06 -4.67 -5.68
N LEU A 119 -11.32 -3.57 -5.50
CA LEU A 119 -10.86 -2.74 -6.62
C LEU A 119 -9.62 -3.33 -7.33
N ASN A 120 -9.04 -4.40 -6.81
CA ASN A 120 -7.86 -5.08 -7.37
C ASN A 120 -8.04 -6.60 -7.31
N PRO A 121 -8.89 -7.18 -8.15
CA PRO A 121 -9.11 -8.63 -8.17
C PRO A 121 -7.79 -9.41 -8.27
N GLY A 122 -7.69 -10.49 -7.48
CA GLY A 122 -6.47 -11.31 -7.40
C GLY A 122 -5.43 -10.81 -6.38
N LEU A 123 -5.49 -9.54 -5.94
CA LEU A 123 -4.64 -9.04 -4.86
C LEU A 123 -4.97 -9.76 -3.55
N THR A 124 -3.94 -10.19 -2.85
CA THR A 124 -4.08 -10.73 -1.49
C THR A 124 -3.42 -9.80 -0.50
N ILE A 125 -4.18 -9.34 0.50
CA ILE A 125 -3.67 -8.57 1.64
C ILE A 125 -3.83 -9.42 2.90
N LYS A 126 -2.79 -9.45 3.75
CA LYS A 126 -2.85 -10.08 5.06
C LYS A 126 -2.78 -9.00 6.15
N LEU A 127 -3.71 -9.01 7.09
CA LEU A 127 -3.74 -8.14 8.26
C LEU A 127 -3.72 -9.00 9.52
N ASN A 128 -2.66 -8.90 10.31
CA ASN A 128 -2.50 -9.64 11.58
C ASN A 128 -2.79 -11.15 11.44
N GLY A 129 -2.39 -11.75 10.30
CA GLY A 129 -2.63 -13.16 9.98
C GLY A 129 -3.90 -13.45 9.17
N ASN A 130 -4.92 -12.59 9.24
CA ASN A 130 -6.15 -12.73 8.46
C ASN A 130 -5.90 -12.37 6.98
N LYS A 131 -6.42 -13.20 6.07
CA LYS A 131 -6.26 -13.05 4.62
C LYS A 131 -7.50 -12.43 4.01
N PHE A 132 -7.29 -11.37 3.23
CA PHE A 132 -8.31 -10.70 2.43
C PHE A 132 -7.97 -10.86 0.94
N LYS A 133 -8.93 -11.28 0.15
CA LYS A 133 -8.81 -11.47 -1.30
C LYS A 133 -10.20 -11.39 -1.92
N SER A 134 -10.30 -10.80 -3.09
CA SER A 134 -11.47 -10.86 -3.97
C SER A 134 -11.07 -11.49 -5.30
N GLU A 135 -11.96 -12.27 -5.89
CA GLU A 135 -11.76 -12.87 -7.22
C GLU A 135 -12.59 -12.16 -8.28
N PHE A 136 -13.78 -11.68 -7.91
CA PHE A 136 -14.75 -11.07 -8.83
C PHE A 136 -14.90 -9.55 -8.64
N GLY A 137 -14.07 -8.91 -7.80
CA GLY A 137 -13.99 -7.45 -7.68
C GLY A 137 -15.28 -6.78 -7.25
N LEU A 138 -15.86 -5.92 -8.09
CA LEU A 138 -17.10 -5.17 -7.76
C LEU A 138 -18.29 -6.09 -7.53
N LYS A 139 -18.32 -7.28 -8.11
CA LYS A 139 -19.38 -8.26 -7.83
C LYS A 139 -19.31 -8.70 -6.37
N ASP A 140 -18.12 -9.08 -5.88
CA ASP A 140 -17.92 -9.48 -4.48
C ASP A 140 -18.23 -8.31 -3.53
N LEU A 141 -17.96 -7.07 -3.94
CA LEU A 141 -18.30 -5.86 -3.18
C LEU A 141 -19.81 -5.72 -2.98
N ILE A 142 -20.61 -5.91 -4.03
CA ILE A 142 -22.08 -5.82 -3.94
C ILE A 142 -22.60 -6.93 -3.03
N GLU A 143 -22.10 -8.16 -3.20
CA GLU A 143 -22.51 -9.31 -2.36
C GLU A 143 -22.14 -9.11 -0.87
N ASP A 144 -20.99 -8.49 -0.55
CA ASP A 144 -20.56 -8.22 0.84
C ASP A 144 -21.37 -7.06 1.49
N GLN A 145 -21.86 -6.11 0.70
CA GLN A 145 -22.55 -4.92 1.21
C GLN A 145 -24.07 -5.01 1.17
N SER A 146 -24.62 -5.96 0.45
CA SER A 146 -26.07 -6.12 0.24
C SER A 146 -26.53 -7.50 0.69
N ASN A 147 -27.79 -7.60 1.06
CA ASN A 147 -28.39 -8.90 1.28
C ASN A 147 -28.76 -9.50 -0.09
N VAL A 148 -28.14 -10.63 -0.46
CA VAL A 148 -28.36 -11.30 -1.76
C VAL A 148 -29.85 -11.63 -2.01
N GLN A 149 -30.64 -11.79 -0.94
CA GLN A 149 -32.09 -12.04 -1.04
C GLN A 149 -32.88 -10.83 -1.55
N ASP A 150 -32.31 -9.63 -1.49
CA ASP A 150 -32.95 -8.38 -1.91
C ASP A 150 -32.63 -8.04 -3.37
N PHE A 151 -31.83 -8.87 -4.07
CA PHE A 151 -31.48 -8.63 -5.47
C PHE A 151 -32.68 -8.86 -6.38
N LEU A 152 -32.99 -7.88 -7.21
CA LEU A 152 -34.07 -7.95 -8.19
C LEU A 152 -33.71 -8.84 -9.38
N TYR A 153 -32.42 -8.95 -9.71
CA TYR A 153 -31.86 -9.77 -10.76
C TYR A 153 -30.40 -10.14 -10.46
N PRO A 154 -29.81 -11.13 -11.13
CA PRO A 154 -28.40 -11.47 -10.94
C PRO A 154 -27.51 -10.27 -11.23
N ILE A 155 -26.41 -10.12 -10.46
CA ILE A 155 -25.45 -9.02 -10.62
C ILE A 155 -24.91 -9.01 -12.05
N ILE A 156 -25.13 -7.91 -12.75
CA ILE A 156 -24.54 -7.62 -14.06
C ILE A 156 -23.20 -6.91 -13.82
N HIS A 157 -22.11 -7.51 -14.29
CA HIS A 157 -20.76 -6.97 -14.15
C HIS A 157 -20.18 -6.69 -15.54
N LEU A 158 -19.88 -5.43 -15.81
CA LEU A 158 -19.37 -4.95 -17.11
C LEU A 158 -17.99 -4.34 -16.89
N VAL A 159 -17.03 -4.80 -17.69
CA VAL A 159 -15.62 -4.30 -17.66
C VAL A 159 -15.28 -3.71 -19.02
N GLY A 160 -14.99 -2.42 -19.06
CA GLY A 160 -14.48 -1.70 -20.21
C GLY A 160 -13.01 -1.30 -20.04
N ASN A 161 -12.47 -0.54 -20.99
CA ASN A 161 -11.07 -0.10 -20.94
C ASN A 161 -10.78 0.85 -19.77
N ASP A 162 -11.71 1.77 -19.48
CA ASP A 162 -11.55 2.83 -18.48
C ASP A 162 -12.69 2.89 -17.45
N ILE A 163 -13.66 1.97 -17.57
CA ILE A 163 -14.81 1.91 -16.70
C ILE A 163 -15.13 0.47 -16.31
N GLU A 164 -15.51 0.28 -15.05
CA GLU A 164 -16.00 -0.98 -14.52
C GLU A 164 -17.28 -0.71 -13.73
N ILE A 165 -18.34 -1.47 -14.01
CA ILE A 165 -19.67 -1.28 -13.40
C ILE A 165 -20.20 -2.64 -12.96
N ALA A 166 -20.74 -2.68 -11.74
CA ALA A 166 -21.56 -3.79 -11.28
C ALA A 166 -22.89 -3.26 -10.74
N ILE A 167 -23.98 -3.85 -11.16
CA ILE A 167 -25.35 -3.46 -10.81
C ILE A 167 -26.23 -4.68 -10.53
N THR A 168 -27.22 -4.48 -9.66
CA THR A 168 -28.28 -5.43 -9.37
C THR A 168 -29.54 -4.69 -8.95
#